data_08e331eb172905aa34e51dc9371f58f0
#
_entry.id   08e331eb172905aa34e51dc9371f58f0
#
_cell.length_a   1.000
_cell.length_b   1.000
_cell.length_c   1.000
_cell.angle_alpha   90.00
_cell.angle_beta   90.00
_cell.angle_gamma   90.00
#
_symmetry.space_group_name_H-M   'P 1'
#
loop_
_entity.id
_entity.type
_entity.pdbx_description
1 polymer ?
#
loop_
_entity_poly.entity_id
_entity_poly.type
_entity_poly.pdbx_seq_one_letter_code
_entity_poly.pdbx_strand_id
1 'polypeptide(L)'
;MADCRIELFVAEPGYDPVCIIGEMGHVVASSDGGPRGNTTIRLAARDKYENLILLCRNCHRKIDVLHASYPPERLHQIKSDHEAWVRTALPERGASAISWQVIRLQGDFPFDPITIAEALAPDQAGSETTIAISATRSSWEMIQKELRGQIEALIAGSNAITSRIAIFPLAPVSACIYTGYLLTNRVNVRAFQYHRDDAAWTWRPIKQPSSMPTFMESVSSSSKSAELLFLFQLTAPISAEELRRSIGGDQAVYECSVADPSTAWLTNKAQLDELARKAREMFEIAAIRYPQSARWHILYAGPAPGAVVIGQQLNPTMIPVVQCYEFQRPRHIASIAIEPHDSALSRWTERR
;
A
#
# COMPACT_ATOMS: atom_id res chain seq x y z
N MET A 1 17.62 32.81 4.02
CA MET A 1 17.35 33.43 5.36
C MET A 1 15.86 33.32 5.62
N ALA A 2 15.46 32.88 6.78
CA ALA A 2 14.06 32.60 7.12
C ALA A 2 13.10 33.77 6.84
N ASP A 3 13.57 34.99 7.02
CA ASP A 3 12.76 36.21 6.79
C ASP A 3 12.65 36.63 5.31
N CYS A 4 13.53 36.12 4.43
CA CYS A 4 13.57 36.53 3.03
C CYS A 4 12.61 35.73 2.17
N ARG A 5 12.53 34.40 2.33
CA ARG A 5 11.66 33.44 1.64
C ARG A 5 11.50 33.65 0.14
N ILE A 6 12.47 34.27 -0.54
CA ILE A 6 12.46 34.46 -1.98
C ILE A 6 12.75 33.11 -2.67
N GLU A 7 12.08 32.83 -3.76
CA GLU A 7 12.41 31.66 -4.57
C GLU A 7 13.83 31.79 -5.13
N LEU A 8 14.58 30.69 -5.08
CA LEU A 8 15.98 30.62 -5.53
C LEU A 8 16.13 29.95 -6.90
N PHE A 9 15.03 29.64 -7.54
CA PHE A 9 14.96 29.15 -8.91
C PHE A 9 13.76 29.77 -9.63
N VAL A 10 13.86 29.92 -10.94
CA VAL A 10 12.78 30.40 -11.80
C VAL A 10 12.56 29.35 -12.88
N ALA A 11 11.32 28.92 -13.06
CA ALA A 11 10.90 28.09 -14.16
C ALA A 11 9.82 28.82 -14.94
N GLU A 12 10.02 29.03 -16.24
CA GLU A 12 8.99 29.58 -17.14
C GLU A 12 8.26 28.42 -17.84
N PRO A 13 6.90 28.38 -17.81
CA PRO A 13 6.15 27.35 -18.50
C PRO A 13 6.48 27.29 -19.99
N GLY A 14 6.95 26.17 -20.48
CA GLY A 14 7.25 25.93 -21.89
C GLY A 14 8.70 26.22 -22.33
N TYR A 15 9.58 26.57 -21.41
CA TYR A 15 11.01 26.75 -21.67
C TYR A 15 11.83 25.90 -20.68
N ASP A 16 12.76 25.12 -21.22
CA ASP A 16 13.85 24.48 -20.45
C ASP A 16 15.07 25.41 -20.46
N PRO A 17 15.87 25.43 -19.42
CA PRO A 17 15.86 24.78 -18.12
C PRO A 17 15.53 25.73 -16.95
N VAL A 18 15.22 25.15 -15.77
CA VAL A 18 15.10 25.87 -14.49
C VAL A 18 16.34 26.75 -14.26
N CYS A 19 16.15 28.07 -14.16
CA CYS A 19 17.22 29.02 -13.85
C CYS A 19 17.41 29.09 -12.32
N ILE A 20 18.59 28.71 -11.83
CA ILE A 20 18.97 28.85 -10.42
C ILE A 20 19.47 30.27 -10.21
N ILE A 21 18.75 31.07 -9.40
CA ILE A 21 19.10 32.44 -9.00
C ILE A 21 19.65 32.50 -7.57
N GLY A 22 19.75 31.34 -6.91
CA GLY A 22 20.40 31.20 -5.60
C GLY A 22 21.92 31.22 -5.74
N GLU A 23 22.58 31.83 -4.76
CA GLU A 23 24.04 31.87 -4.64
C GLU A 23 24.50 31.08 -3.43
N MET A 24 25.60 30.34 -3.57
CA MET A 24 26.22 29.58 -2.50
C MET A 24 27.20 30.52 -1.74
N GLY A 25 26.77 30.97 -0.57
CA GLY A 25 27.61 31.77 0.32
C GLY A 25 28.48 30.89 1.23
N HIS A 26 29.65 31.40 1.60
CA HIS A 26 30.50 30.76 2.61
C HIS A 26 30.21 31.36 3.98
N VAL A 27 30.05 30.53 5.00
CA VAL A 27 29.95 30.96 6.40
C VAL A 27 31.25 31.59 6.83
N VAL A 28 32.37 30.89 6.57
CA VAL A 28 33.75 31.40 6.67
C VAL A 28 34.29 31.46 5.23
N ALA A 29 34.74 32.63 4.81
CA ALA A 29 35.19 32.87 3.44
C ALA A 29 36.18 31.82 2.92
N SER A 30 36.13 31.56 1.63
CA SER A 30 37.03 30.62 0.94
C SER A 30 38.51 31.03 1.02
N SER A 31 38.79 32.30 1.31
CA SER A 31 40.15 32.83 1.49
C SER A 31 40.32 33.57 2.84
N ASP A 32 41.52 33.65 3.33
CA ASP A 32 41.82 34.29 4.63
C ASP A 32 41.53 35.80 4.66
N GLY A 33 41.61 36.47 3.54
CA GLY A 33 41.30 37.90 3.38
C GLY A 33 39.82 38.21 3.19
N GLY A 34 38.95 37.23 3.10
CA GLY A 34 37.52 37.41 2.89
C GLY A 34 36.75 37.61 4.21
N PRO A 35 35.41 37.85 4.12
CA PRO A 35 34.57 38.01 5.30
C PRO A 35 34.66 36.80 6.22
N ARG A 36 34.92 37.00 7.50
CA ARG A 36 35.08 35.94 8.51
C ARG A 36 36.22 34.94 8.20
N GLY A 37 37.17 35.31 7.32
CA GLY A 37 38.24 34.43 6.86
C GLY A 37 39.33 34.17 7.90
N ASN A 38 39.47 35.01 8.94
CA ASN A 38 40.41 34.81 10.03
C ASN A 38 39.87 33.74 11.01
N THR A 39 40.25 32.49 10.76
CA THR A 39 39.71 31.31 11.43
C THR A 39 40.70 30.15 11.43
N THR A 40 40.50 29.16 12.32
CA THR A 40 41.27 27.91 12.36
C THR A 40 40.84 26.88 11.34
N ILE A 41 39.74 27.13 10.59
CA ILE A 41 39.26 26.21 9.57
C ILE A 41 40.24 26.18 8.37
N ARG A 42 40.75 24.96 8.08
CA ARG A 42 41.69 24.74 6.96
C ARG A 42 41.01 25.09 5.63
N LEU A 43 41.76 25.66 4.67
CA LEU A 43 41.27 26.02 3.33
C LEU A 43 40.53 24.89 2.65
N ALA A 44 41.06 23.67 2.69
CA ALA A 44 40.44 22.48 2.09
C ALA A 44 39.08 22.06 2.73
N ALA A 45 38.72 22.62 3.87
CA ALA A 45 37.43 22.36 4.54
C ALA A 45 36.41 23.48 4.30
N ARG A 46 36.79 24.58 3.67
CA ARG A 46 35.92 25.76 3.50
C ARG A 46 34.86 25.57 2.43
N ASP A 47 35.08 24.66 1.46
CA ASP A 47 34.10 24.32 0.42
C ASP A 47 33.22 23.13 0.79
N LYS A 48 33.31 22.64 2.05
CA LYS A 48 32.45 21.57 2.53
C LYS A 48 31.07 22.10 2.91
N TYR A 49 30.06 21.21 2.82
CA TYR A 49 28.64 21.49 3.09
C TYR A 49 28.42 22.25 4.39
N GLU A 50 29.17 21.91 5.44
CA GLU A 50 29.05 22.54 6.74
C GLU A 50 29.31 24.05 6.70
N ASN A 51 30.22 24.50 5.84
CA ASN A 51 30.59 25.90 5.67
C ASN A 51 29.85 26.62 4.56
N LEU A 52 28.90 25.96 3.88
CA LEU A 52 28.15 26.54 2.78
C LEU A 52 26.69 26.84 3.21
N ILE A 53 26.17 27.99 2.77
CA ILE A 53 24.79 28.42 2.99
C ILE A 53 24.19 28.93 1.70
N LEU A 54 23.00 28.44 1.31
CA LEU A 54 22.29 28.87 0.11
C LEU A 54 21.49 30.16 0.41
N LEU A 55 21.72 31.20 -0.38
CA LEU A 55 21.14 32.53 -0.18
C LEU A 55 20.69 33.12 -1.53
N CYS A 56 19.75 34.05 -1.49
CA CYS A 56 19.57 34.95 -2.61
C CYS A 56 20.69 35.99 -2.64
N ARG A 57 20.95 36.58 -3.80
CA ARG A 57 22.00 37.58 -4.04
C ARG A 57 22.00 38.70 -3.01
N ASN A 58 20.82 39.24 -2.67
CA ASN A 58 20.70 40.33 -1.69
C ASN A 58 21.09 39.88 -0.27
N CYS A 59 20.66 38.70 0.15
CA CYS A 59 21.04 38.16 1.44
C CYS A 59 22.52 37.80 1.50
N HIS A 60 23.09 37.24 0.43
CA HIS A 60 24.51 36.96 0.32
C HIS A 60 25.33 38.26 0.49
N ARG A 61 25.04 39.31 -0.29
CA ARG A 61 25.71 40.60 -0.16
C ARG A 61 25.54 41.19 1.27
N LYS A 62 24.35 41.08 1.86
CA LYS A 62 24.08 41.57 3.21
C LYS A 62 24.97 40.93 4.27
N ILE A 63 25.13 39.61 4.25
CA ILE A 63 25.97 38.91 5.26
C ILE A 63 27.44 39.19 5.08
N ASP A 64 27.91 39.49 3.87
CA ASP A 64 29.31 39.80 3.60
C ASP A 64 29.68 41.25 3.94
N VAL A 65 28.81 42.17 3.64
CA VAL A 65 29.03 43.60 3.99
C VAL A 65 28.90 43.81 5.50
N LEU A 66 27.90 43.17 6.12
CA LEU A 66 27.63 43.31 7.55
C LEU A 66 28.24 42.16 8.36
N HIS A 67 29.44 41.72 8.00
CA HIS A 67 30.05 40.50 8.55
C HIS A 67 30.19 40.54 10.08
N ALA A 68 30.36 41.69 10.73
CA ALA A 68 30.39 41.85 12.18
C ALA A 68 29.03 41.52 12.83
N SER A 69 27.92 41.79 12.14
CA SER A 69 26.56 41.43 12.58
C SER A 69 26.16 39.98 12.26
N TYR A 70 26.93 39.32 11.42
CA TYR A 70 26.70 37.93 10.98
C TYR A 70 27.98 37.09 11.21
N PRO A 71 28.37 36.85 12.49
CA PRO A 71 29.48 35.97 12.78
C PRO A 71 29.17 34.50 12.39
N PRO A 72 30.18 33.62 12.28
CA PRO A 72 30.00 32.24 11.85
C PRO A 72 28.90 31.48 12.61
N GLU A 73 28.84 31.65 13.92
CA GLU A 73 27.88 30.98 14.81
C GLU A 73 26.44 31.35 14.44
N ARG A 74 26.19 32.63 14.13
CA ARG A 74 24.88 33.12 13.72
C ARG A 74 24.48 32.57 12.36
N LEU A 75 25.41 32.46 11.41
CA LEU A 75 25.17 31.91 10.12
C LEU A 75 24.89 30.39 10.16
N HIS A 76 25.62 29.66 11.00
CA HIS A 76 25.35 28.27 11.29
C HIS A 76 23.95 28.07 11.89
N GLN A 77 23.57 28.92 12.85
CA GLN A 77 22.22 28.87 13.43
C GLN A 77 21.14 29.13 12.35
N ILE A 78 21.29 30.18 11.54
CA ILE A 78 20.36 30.51 10.44
C ILE A 78 20.25 29.32 9.46
N LYS A 79 21.36 28.65 9.13
CA LYS A 79 21.38 27.47 8.28
C LYS A 79 20.63 26.33 8.94
N SER A 80 20.97 26.01 10.19
CA SER A 80 20.35 24.91 10.95
C SER A 80 18.84 25.09 11.12
N ASP A 81 18.40 26.30 11.47
CA ASP A 81 16.98 26.63 11.63
C ASP A 81 16.23 26.50 10.31
N HIS A 82 16.84 26.95 9.21
CA HIS A 82 16.24 26.79 7.88
C HIS A 82 16.17 25.33 7.46
N GLU A 83 17.21 24.56 7.65
CA GLU A 83 17.23 23.13 7.34
C GLU A 83 16.25 22.33 8.20
N ALA A 84 16.10 22.69 9.48
CA ALA A 84 15.10 22.11 10.37
C ALA A 84 13.68 22.47 9.89
N TRP A 85 13.45 23.72 9.53
CA TRP A 85 12.18 24.15 8.95
C TRP A 85 11.88 23.43 7.64
N VAL A 86 12.87 23.30 6.74
CA VAL A 86 12.72 22.56 5.48
C VAL A 86 12.36 21.08 5.76
N ARG A 87 13.06 20.42 6.69
CA ARG A 87 12.77 19.04 7.07
C ARG A 87 11.36 18.85 7.63
N THR A 88 10.87 19.84 8.37
CA THR A 88 9.52 19.83 8.95
C THR A 88 8.44 20.19 7.91
N ALA A 89 8.75 21.12 7.01
CA ALA A 89 7.80 21.66 6.04
C ALA A 89 7.77 20.88 4.71
N LEU A 90 8.85 20.18 4.32
CA LEU A 90 8.91 19.39 3.09
C LEU A 90 8.01 18.17 3.08
N PRO A 91 7.76 17.43 4.17
CA PRO A 91 6.70 16.44 4.19
C PRO A 91 5.34 17.02 3.82
N GLU A 92 5.12 18.30 4.14
CA GLU A 92 3.86 19.00 3.84
C GLU A 92 3.83 19.67 2.45
N ARG A 93 5.00 19.98 1.85
CA ARG A 93 5.09 20.75 0.61
C ARG A 93 5.88 20.11 -0.54
N GLY A 94 6.75 19.17 -0.28
CA GLY A 94 7.71 18.65 -1.26
C GLY A 94 7.34 17.31 -1.89
N ALA A 95 6.54 16.50 -1.22
CA ALA A 95 5.75 15.49 -1.88
C ALA A 95 4.42 16.17 -2.17
N SER A 96 4.08 16.42 -3.42
CA SER A 96 2.69 16.56 -3.82
C SER A 96 1.97 15.42 -3.15
N ALA A 97 1.20 15.69 -2.10
CA ALA A 97 0.55 14.67 -1.31
C ALA A 97 -0.24 13.81 -2.29
N ILE A 98 0.13 12.54 -2.35
CA ILE A 98 -0.46 11.62 -3.32
C ILE A 98 -1.92 11.50 -2.95
N SER A 99 -2.80 11.84 -3.88
CA SER A 99 -4.22 11.66 -3.70
C SER A 99 -4.60 10.20 -4.00
N TRP A 100 -5.21 9.53 -3.04
CA TRP A 100 -5.71 8.18 -3.15
C TRP A 100 -7.22 8.16 -3.29
N GLN A 101 -7.74 7.36 -4.20
CA GLN A 101 -9.15 6.97 -4.19
C GLN A 101 -9.35 5.99 -3.03
N VAL A 102 -10.19 6.33 -2.09
CA VAL A 102 -10.43 5.52 -0.90
C VAL A 102 -11.64 4.62 -1.12
N ILE A 103 -11.46 3.33 -0.92
CA ILE A 103 -12.54 2.34 -0.86
C ILE A 103 -12.66 1.84 0.58
N ARG A 104 -13.80 2.07 1.19
CA ARG A 104 -14.19 1.47 2.46
C ARG A 104 -15.08 0.27 2.18
N LEU A 105 -14.58 -0.94 2.43
CA LEU A 105 -15.43 -2.13 2.44
C LEU A 105 -15.97 -2.31 3.86
N GLN A 106 -17.19 -1.90 4.08
CA GLN A 106 -17.80 -1.87 5.39
C GLN A 106 -18.81 -3.02 5.56
N GLY A 107 -18.47 -3.97 6.44
CA GLY A 107 -19.40 -4.98 6.92
C GLY A 107 -20.33 -4.43 8.01
N ASP A 108 -20.76 -5.29 8.91
CA ASP A 108 -21.69 -4.93 10.00
C ASP A 108 -21.05 -4.07 11.12
N PHE A 109 -19.72 -3.81 11.03
CA PHE A 109 -18.98 -3.01 12.00
C PHE A 109 -18.67 -1.62 11.43
N PRO A 110 -19.13 -0.52 12.08
CA PRO A 110 -18.72 0.82 11.69
C PRO A 110 -17.27 1.09 12.07
N PHE A 111 -16.59 1.97 11.31
CA PHE A 111 -15.28 2.49 11.65
C PHE A 111 -15.22 4.00 11.49
N ASP A 112 -14.33 4.66 12.23
CA ASP A 112 -14.19 6.10 12.26
C ASP A 112 -13.45 6.59 10.98
N PRO A 113 -14.04 7.52 10.20
CA PRO A 113 -13.37 8.15 9.06
C PRO A 113 -12.09 8.90 9.40
N ILE A 114 -11.96 9.44 10.60
CA ILE A 114 -10.78 10.22 11.04
C ILE A 114 -9.54 9.34 10.97
N THR A 115 -9.63 8.08 11.38
CA THR A 115 -8.51 7.13 11.38
C THR A 115 -7.99 6.80 9.98
N ILE A 116 -8.81 7.00 8.92
CA ILE A 116 -8.41 6.81 7.52
C ILE A 116 -7.44 7.91 7.07
N ALA A 117 -7.74 9.17 7.41
CA ALA A 117 -6.85 10.28 7.07
C ALA A 117 -5.49 10.15 7.75
N GLU A 118 -5.47 9.71 9.01
CA GLU A 118 -4.25 9.43 9.76
C GLU A 118 -3.43 8.28 9.13
N ALA A 119 -4.10 7.21 8.68
CA ALA A 119 -3.47 6.07 8.05
C ALA A 119 -2.84 6.41 6.69
N LEU A 120 -3.43 7.37 5.96
CA LEU A 120 -2.93 7.81 4.65
C LEU A 120 -1.76 8.79 4.78
N ALA A 121 -1.60 9.49 5.90
CA ALA A 121 -0.55 10.51 6.06
C ALA A 121 0.85 9.99 5.69
N PRO A 122 1.68 10.76 4.96
CA PRO A 122 1.49 12.16 4.51
C PRO A 122 0.63 12.33 3.25
N ASP A 123 0.14 11.25 2.66
CA ASP A 123 -0.75 11.25 1.50
C ASP A 123 -2.16 11.73 1.91
N GLN A 124 -3.04 11.96 0.93
CA GLN A 124 -4.37 12.49 1.16
C GLN A 124 -5.46 11.57 0.58
N ALA A 125 -6.62 11.55 1.24
CA ALA A 125 -7.82 11.01 0.66
C ALA A 125 -8.34 11.97 -0.44
N GLY A 126 -8.52 11.44 -1.65
CA GLY A 126 -9.21 12.13 -2.73
C GLY A 126 -10.72 11.84 -2.68
N SER A 127 -11.22 11.09 -3.65
CA SER A 127 -12.59 10.58 -3.59
C SER A 127 -12.71 9.41 -2.62
N GLU A 128 -13.80 9.35 -1.86
CA GLU A 128 -14.11 8.24 -0.97
C GLU A 128 -15.38 7.54 -1.41
N THR A 129 -15.33 6.22 -1.46
CA THR A 129 -16.48 5.36 -1.76
C THR A 129 -16.65 4.36 -0.63
N THR A 130 -17.81 4.33 0.00
CA THR A 130 -18.15 3.31 1.00
C THR A 130 -19.06 2.27 0.36
N ILE A 131 -18.62 1.03 0.36
CA ILE A 131 -19.39 -0.11 -0.09
C ILE A 131 -19.85 -0.88 1.14
N ALA A 132 -21.13 -0.73 1.48
CA ALA A 132 -21.72 -1.41 2.62
C ALA A 132 -22.10 -2.85 2.24
N ILE A 133 -21.61 -3.82 3.01
CA ILE A 133 -21.77 -5.25 2.74
C ILE A 133 -22.38 -5.90 3.97
N SER A 134 -23.62 -6.37 3.84
CA SER A 134 -24.30 -7.08 4.90
C SER A 134 -24.74 -8.47 4.41
N ALA A 135 -23.98 -9.47 4.78
CA ALA A 135 -24.29 -10.87 4.45
C ALA A 135 -25.55 -11.39 5.18
N THR A 136 -26.02 -10.67 6.17
CA THR A 136 -27.27 -11.00 6.88
C THR A 136 -28.51 -10.43 6.22
N ARG A 137 -28.38 -9.40 5.37
CA ARG A 137 -29.47 -8.67 4.72
C ARG A 137 -29.57 -8.90 3.23
N SER A 138 -28.51 -9.40 2.58
CA SER A 138 -28.42 -9.57 1.13
C SER A 138 -27.87 -10.96 0.77
N SER A 139 -28.34 -11.51 -0.36
CA SER A 139 -27.71 -12.72 -0.91
C SER A 139 -26.31 -12.44 -1.43
N TRP A 140 -25.47 -13.47 -1.52
CA TRP A 140 -24.12 -13.32 -2.07
C TRP A 140 -24.10 -12.87 -3.53
N GLU A 141 -25.11 -13.23 -4.31
CA GLU A 141 -25.27 -12.77 -5.70
C GLU A 141 -25.54 -11.27 -5.78
N MET A 142 -26.38 -10.75 -4.88
CA MET A 142 -26.64 -9.30 -4.79
C MET A 142 -25.39 -8.54 -4.36
N ILE A 143 -24.67 -9.04 -3.36
CA ILE A 143 -23.41 -8.44 -2.90
C ILE A 143 -22.39 -8.43 -4.04
N GLN A 144 -22.24 -9.54 -4.76
CA GLN A 144 -21.34 -9.67 -5.90
C GLN A 144 -21.68 -8.66 -7.01
N LYS A 145 -22.96 -8.54 -7.36
CA LYS A 145 -23.43 -7.60 -8.38
C LYS A 145 -23.17 -6.15 -7.98
N GLU A 146 -23.44 -5.79 -6.72
CA GLU A 146 -23.21 -4.44 -6.21
C GLU A 146 -21.73 -4.09 -6.17
N LEU A 147 -20.87 -4.97 -5.61
CA LEU A 147 -19.42 -4.79 -5.60
C LEU A 147 -18.89 -4.55 -7.00
N ARG A 148 -19.29 -5.38 -7.96
CA ARG A 148 -18.88 -5.23 -9.35
C ARG A 148 -19.27 -3.86 -9.90
N GLY A 149 -20.53 -3.48 -9.79
CA GLY A 149 -21.04 -2.22 -10.33
C GLY A 149 -20.30 -1.00 -9.74
N GLN A 150 -20.02 -1.00 -8.43
CA GLN A 150 -19.31 0.10 -7.77
C GLN A 150 -17.83 0.14 -8.15
N ILE A 151 -17.14 -1.00 -8.23
CA ILE A 151 -15.73 -1.06 -8.64
C ILE A 151 -15.58 -0.70 -10.12
N GLU A 152 -16.45 -1.19 -11.00
CA GLU A 152 -16.46 -0.82 -12.43
C GLU A 152 -16.67 0.69 -12.62
N ALA A 153 -17.61 1.30 -11.90
CA ALA A 153 -17.86 2.75 -11.94
C ALA A 153 -16.64 3.55 -11.48
N LEU A 154 -15.98 3.10 -10.40
CA LEU A 154 -14.78 3.73 -9.87
C LEU A 154 -13.61 3.69 -10.86
N ILE A 155 -13.40 2.53 -11.51
CA ILE A 155 -12.33 2.35 -12.49
C ILE A 155 -12.66 3.11 -13.79
N ALA A 156 -13.91 3.13 -14.23
CA ALA A 156 -14.34 3.83 -15.45
C ALA A 156 -14.18 5.35 -15.36
N GLY A 157 -14.33 5.92 -14.16
CA GLY A 157 -14.14 7.34 -13.90
C GLY A 157 -12.68 7.78 -13.79
N SER A 158 -11.73 6.86 -13.87
CA SER A 158 -10.31 7.10 -13.67
C SER A 158 -9.46 6.35 -14.70
N ASN A 159 -8.23 6.84 -14.93
CA ASN A 159 -7.27 6.03 -15.70
C ASN A 159 -6.75 4.91 -14.80
N ALA A 160 -7.20 3.67 -15.03
CA ALA A 160 -6.89 2.50 -14.19
C ALA A 160 -5.39 2.30 -13.97
N ILE A 161 -4.54 2.64 -14.95
CA ILE A 161 -3.07 2.49 -14.86
C ILE A 161 -2.45 3.51 -13.91
N THR A 162 -3.01 4.72 -13.85
CA THR A 162 -2.51 5.80 -12.99
C THR A 162 -3.26 5.93 -11.67
N SER A 163 -4.37 5.21 -11.52
CA SER A 163 -5.19 5.24 -10.31
C SER A 163 -4.45 4.63 -9.13
N ARG A 164 -4.53 5.31 -8.01
CA ARG A 164 -4.01 4.85 -6.72
C ARG A 164 -5.19 4.62 -5.80
N ILE A 165 -5.40 3.38 -5.42
CA ILE A 165 -6.54 2.96 -4.61
C ILE A 165 -6.07 2.54 -3.22
N ALA A 166 -6.61 3.19 -2.19
CA ALA A 166 -6.43 2.81 -0.80
C ALA A 166 -7.67 2.04 -0.33
N ILE A 167 -7.51 0.79 0.09
CA ILE A 167 -8.61 -0.05 0.56
C ILE A 167 -8.52 -0.23 2.06
N PHE A 168 -9.65 0.03 2.71
CA PHE A 168 -9.87 -0.15 4.14
C PHE A 168 -10.92 -1.26 4.32
N PRO A 169 -10.50 -2.54 4.37
CA PRO A 169 -11.41 -3.67 4.37
C PRO A 169 -11.80 -4.06 5.81
N LEU A 170 -13.08 -3.92 6.13
CA LEU A 170 -13.71 -4.42 7.35
C LEU A 170 -15.02 -5.12 6.98
N ALA A 171 -14.93 -6.10 6.12
CA ALA A 171 -16.03 -6.77 5.45
C ALA A 171 -15.83 -8.30 5.44
N PRO A 172 -16.84 -9.10 5.07
CA PRO A 172 -16.70 -10.53 4.86
C PRO A 172 -15.54 -10.88 3.92
N VAL A 173 -14.85 -11.96 4.22
CA VAL A 173 -13.66 -12.41 3.52
C VAL A 173 -13.89 -12.60 2.02
N SER A 174 -14.99 -13.22 1.64
CA SER A 174 -15.34 -13.46 0.23
C SER A 174 -15.53 -12.16 -0.56
N ALA A 175 -16.11 -11.15 0.06
CA ALA A 175 -16.25 -9.83 -0.53
C ALA A 175 -14.90 -9.13 -0.71
N CYS A 176 -13.97 -9.31 0.24
CA CYS A 176 -12.61 -8.81 0.14
C CYS A 176 -11.82 -9.51 -0.99
N ILE A 177 -11.90 -10.84 -1.10
CA ILE A 177 -11.28 -11.61 -2.20
C ILE A 177 -11.84 -11.15 -3.54
N TYR A 178 -13.16 -11.04 -3.64
CA TYR A 178 -13.79 -10.61 -4.90
C TYR A 178 -13.43 -9.19 -5.29
N THR A 179 -13.36 -8.26 -4.34
CA THR A 179 -12.88 -6.90 -4.60
C THR A 179 -11.44 -6.90 -5.12
N GLY A 180 -10.56 -7.69 -4.52
CA GLY A 180 -9.19 -7.88 -5.01
C GLY A 180 -9.14 -8.40 -6.44
N TYR A 181 -9.97 -9.41 -6.76
CA TYR A 181 -10.10 -9.97 -8.11
C TYR A 181 -10.55 -8.93 -9.14
N LEU A 182 -11.57 -8.11 -8.81
CA LEU A 182 -12.06 -7.05 -9.69
C LEU A 182 -11.00 -5.99 -9.99
N LEU A 183 -10.17 -5.63 -9.01
CA LEU A 183 -9.10 -4.64 -9.16
C LEU A 183 -7.86 -5.20 -9.86
N THR A 184 -7.64 -6.50 -9.81
CA THR A 184 -6.45 -7.19 -10.32
C THR A 184 -5.13 -6.66 -9.70
N ASN A 185 -4.00 -7.25 -10.08
CA ASN A 185 -2.67 -6.79 -9.68
C ASN A 185 -2.09 -5.68 -10.60
N ARG A 186 -2.86 -5.19 -11.57
CA ARG A 186 -2.45 -4.12 -12.49
C ARG A 186 -2.71 -2.72 -11.93
N VAL A 187 -3.66 -2.61 -10.99
CA VAL A 187 -3.99 -1.35 -10.32
C VAL A 187 -3.09 -1.18 -9.09
N ASN A 188 -2.60 0.04 -8.87
CA ASN A 188 -1.84 0.34 -7.66
C ASN A 188 -2.77 0.39 -6.45
N VAL A 189 -2.84 -0.71 -5.71
CA VAL A 189 -3.70 -0.87 -4.54
C VAL A 189 -2.85 -0.92 -3.28
N ARG A 190 -3.21 -0.12 -2.27
CA ARG A 190 -2.69 -0.20 -0.91
C ARG A 190 -3.82 -0.66 0.00
N ALA A 191 -3.72 -1.87 0.55
CA ALA A 191 -4.67 -2.37 1.52
C ALA A 191 -4.16 -2.11 2.95
N PHE A 192 -5.07 -1.67 3.84
CA PHE A 192 -4.74 -1.29 5.21
C PHE A 192 -5.28 -2.33 6.20
N GLN A 193 -4.52 -2.55 7.30
CA GLN A 193 -4.90 -3.44 8.39
C GLN A 193 -5.54 -2.63 9.51
N TYR A 194 -6.73 -3.05 9.95
CA TYR A 194 -7.38 -2.52 11.14
C TYR A 194 -6.90 -3.26 12.39
N HIS A 195 -6.33 -2.53 13.32
CA HIS A 195 -5.91 -3.04 14.64
C HIS A 195 -6.98 -2.69 15.66
N ARG A 196 -7.69 -3.70 16.17
CA ARG A 196 -8.81 -3.51 17.09
C ARG A 196 -8.39 -2.91 18.43
N ASP A 197 -7.19 -3.27 18.89
CA ASP A 197 -6.64 -2.80 20.17
C ASP A 197 -6.38 -1.29 20.16
N ASP A 198 -5.93 -0.78 19.03
CA ASP A 198 -5.57 0.64 18.83
C ASP A 198 -6.73 1.42 18.16
N ALA A 199 -7.78 0.75 17.72
CA ALA A 199 -8.87 1.29 16.89
C ALA A 199 -8.36 2.07 15.67
N ALA A 200 -7.26 1.63 15.04
CA ALA A 200 -6.53 2.37 14.03
C ALA A 200 -6.16 1.51 12.83
N TRP A 201 -5.96 2.19 11.69
CA TRP A 201 -5.52 1.60 10.41
C TRP A 201 -4.04 1.88 10.19
N THR A 202 -3.15 1.29 10.96
CA THR A 202 -1.72 1.60 10.87
C THR A 202 -0.90 0.37 10.53
N TRP A 203 0.16 0.57 9.73
CA TRP A 203 1.21 -0.42 9.63
C TRP A 203 2.22 -0.19 10.74
N ARG A 204 2.40 -1.19 11.60
CA ARG A 204 3.35 -1.09 12.71
C ARG A 204 4.78 -1.10 12.17
N PRO A 205 5.67 -0.21 12.65
CA PRO A 205 7.08 -0.23 12.23
C PRO A 205 7.72 -1.56 12.62
N ILE A 206 8.43 -2.17 11.67
CA ILE A 206 9.00 -3.51 11.81
C ILE A 206 10.15 -3.51 12.82
N LYS A 207 9.97 -4.25 13.91
CA LYS A 207 11.08 -4.93 14.57
C LYS A 207 10.92 -6.41 14.22
N GLN A 208 11.48 -6.87 13.15
CA GLN A 208 11.40 -8.22 12.56
C GLN A 208 9.98 -8.85 12.56
N PRO A 209 9.44 -9.24 11.41
CA PRO A 209 8.15 -9.92 11.34
C PRO A 209 8.26 -11.26 12.11
N SER A 210 7.36 -11.49 13.06
CA SER A 210 7.38 -12.65 13.93
C SER A 210 7.20 -13.98 13.17
N SER A 211 6.46 -13.98 12.07
CA SER A 211 6.37 -15.13 11.16
C SER A 211 5.96 -14.67 9.76
N MET A 212 6.59 -15.27 8.74
CA MET A 212 6.27 -15.05 7.35
C MET A 212 5.42 -16.20 6.81
N PRO A 213 4.53 -15.97 5.83
CA PRO A 213 3.73 -17.03 5.22
C PRO A 213 4.63 -18.06 4.52
N THR A 214 4.34 -19.32 4.73
CA THR A 214 4.96 -20.44 4.04
C THR A 214 3.92 -21.19 3.22
N PHE A 215 4.34 -21.74 2.11
CA PHE A 215 3.50 -22.53 1.23
C PHE A 215 3.91 -23.99 1.29
N MET A 216 2.94 -24.87 1.45
CA MET A 216 3.10 -26.32 1.34
C MET A 216 2.05 -26.87 0.38
N GLU A 217 2.48 -27.80 -0.45
CA GLU A 217 1.59 -28.58 -1.31
C GLU A 217 1.41 -29.98 -0.70
N SER A 218 0.19 -30.35 -0.36
CA SER A 218 -0.17 -31.71 -0.02
C SER A 218 -1.01 -32.30 -1.15
N VAL A 219 -0.35 -33.01 -2.05
CA VAL A 219 -1.04 -33.76 -3.11
C VAL A 219 -1.56 -35.05 -2.52
N SER A 220 -2.87 -35.19 -2.35
CA SER A 220 -3.49 -36.49 -2.17
C SER A 220 -3.27 -37.33 -3.43
N SER A 221 -3.05 -38.64 -3.26
CA SER A 221 -2.67 -39.55 -4.35
C SER A 221 -3.72 -39.79 -5.44
N SER A 222 -4.87 -39.15 -5.38
CA SER A 222 -5.86 -39.13 -6.46
C SER A 222 -5.53 -38.05 -7.48
N SER A 223 -4.56 -38.34 -8.34
CA SER A 223 -4.03 -37.44 -9.39
C SER A 223 -5.00 -36.94 -10.47
N LYS A 224 -6.31 -37.03 -10.24
CA LYS A 224 -7.38 -36.65 -11.19
C LYS A 224 -8.45 -35.76 -10.54
N SER A 225 -8.12 -35.02 -9.48
CA SER A 225 -9.12 -34.14 -8.87
C SER A 225 -9.56 -33.06 -9.86
N ALA A 226 -10.83 -33.07 -10.23
CA ALA A 226 -11.45 -32.03 -11.03
C ALA A 226 -11.56 -30.71 -10.24
N GLU A 227 -11.28 -30.71 -8.95
CA GLU A 227 -11.40 -29.58 -8.06
C GLU A 227 -10.17 -29.45 -7.15
N LEU A 228 -9.73 -28.22 -6.88
CA LEU A 228 -8.58 -27.91 -6.05
C LEU A 228 -9.00 -27.11 -4.83
N LEU A 229 -8.32 -27.30 -3.71
CA LEU A 229 -8.53 -26.56 -2.48
C LEU A 229 -7.32 -25.68 -2.15
N PHE A 230 -7.54 -24.39 -2.04
CA PHE A 230 -6.58 -23.42 -1.53
C PHE A 230 -6.95 -23.05 -0.10
N LEU A 231 -6.08 -23.40 0.83
CA LEU A 231 -6.28 -23.25 2.26
C LEU A 231 -5.31 -22.22 2.83
N PHE A 232 -5.84 -21.12 3.34
CA PHE A 232 -5.03 -20.08 3.97
C PHE A 232 -5.31 -20.05 5.48
N GLN A 233 -4.29 -20.40 6.29
CA GLN A 233 -4.38 -20.55 7.74
C GLN A 233 -3.45 -19.55 8.43
N LEU A 234 -3.86 -18.30 8.50
CA LEU A 234 -3.03 -17.18 8.98
C LEU A 234 -3.41 -16.73 10.39
N THR A 235 -4.69 -16.80 10.74
CA THR A 235 -5.19 -16.39 12.07
C THR A 235 -5.64 -17.54 12.94
N ALA A 236 -6.04 -18.64 12.32
CA ALA A 236 -6.48 -19.86 13.01
C ALA A 236 -6.30 -21.06 12.07
N PRO A 237 -6.02 -22.25 12.60
CA PRO A 237 -6.05 -23.48 11.83
C PRO A 237 -7.49 -23.83 11.44
N ILE A 238 -7.66 -24.42 10.26
CA ILE A 238 -8.93 -25.00 9.79
C ILE A 238 -8.79 -26.51 9.89
N SER A 239 -9.64 -27.14 10.71
CA SER A 239 -9.53 -28.57 10.98
C SER A 239 -9.96 -29.42 9.78
N ALA A 240 -9.41 -30.64 9.67
CA ALA A 240 -9.81 -31.60 8.64
C ALA A 240 -11.31 -31.94 8.71
N GLU A 241 -11.91 -31.85 9.90
CA GLU A 241 -13.34 -32.06 10.07
C GLU A 241 -14.18 -30.91 9.52
N GLU A 242 -13.76 -29.67 9.73
CA GLU A 242 -14.39 -28.49 9.11
C GLU A 242 -14.30 -28.56 7.59
N LEU A 243 -13.15 -28.96 7.04
CA LEU A 243 -12.97 -29.16 5.60
C LEU A 243 -13.94 -30.17 5.03
N ARG A 244 -14.02 -31.36 5.65
CA ARG A 244 -14.95 -32.43 5.21
C ARG A 244 -16.42 -32.00 5.27
N ARG A 245 -16.78 -31.22 6.29
CA ARG A 245 -18.16 -30.70 6.43
C ARG A 245 -18.46 -29.59 5.42
N SER A 246 -17.46 -28.86 4.97
CA SER A 246 -17.63 -27.69 4.10
C SER A 246 -17.62 -28.04 2.63
N ILE A 247 -16.66 -28.85 2.19
CA ILE A 247 -16.43 -29.11 0.76
C ILE A 247 -16.62 -30.58 0.44
N GLY A 248 -16.30 -31.50 1.37
CA GLY A 248 -16.28 -32.96 1.12
C GLY A 248 -15.14 -33.38 0.18
N GLY A 249 -14.96 -34.67 -0.04
CA GLY A 249 -14.16 -35.24 -1.14
C GLY A 249 -12.63 -35.19 -1.03
N ASP A 250 -11.99 -35.72 -2.07
CA ASP A 250 -10.54 -35.85 -2.22
C ASP A 250 -9.99 -34.80 -3.19
N GLN A 251 -9.89 -33.57 -2.74
CA GLN A 251 -9.26 -32.50 -3.52
C GLN A 251 -7.73 -32.50 -3.33
N ALA A 252 -6.98 -32.05 -4.33
CA ALA A 252 -5.61 -31.66 -4.14
C ALA A 252 -5.57 -30.34 -3.34
N VAL A 253 -4.78 -30.31 -2.27
CA VAL A 253 -4.74 -29.19 -1.32
C VAL A 253 -3.45 -28.40 -1.47
N TYR A 254 -3.60 -27.11 -1.66
CA TYR A 254 -2.54 -26.10 -1.59
C TYR A 254 -2.73 -25.31 -0.30
N GLU A 255 -1.78 -25.40 0.60
CA GLU A 255 -1.86 -24.76 1.91
C GLU A 255 -0.84 -23.63 2.05
N CYS A 256 -1.31 -22.47 2.49
CA CYS A 256 -0.47 -21.36 2.93
C CYS A 256 -0.75 -21.07 4.40
N SER A 257 0.26 -21.20 5.22
CA SER A 257 0.15 -21.05 6.67
C SER A 257 1.31 -20.24 7.25
N VAL A 258 1.20 -19.88 8.52
CA VAL A 258 2.23 -19.23 9.31
C VAL A 258 2.55 -20.10 10.53
N ALA A 259 3.78 -19.97 11.07
CA ALA A 259 4.22 -20.78 12.19
C ALA A 259 3.32 -20.60 13.43
N ASP A 260 2.89 -19.35 13.70
CA ASP A 260 2.05 -19.01 14.85
C ASP A 260 0.79 -18.27 14.39
N PRO A 261 -0.27 -18.98 13.97
CA PRO A 261 -1.53 -18.36 13.55
C PRO A 261 -2.16 -17.56 14.70
N SER A 262 -2.43 -16.26 14.47
CA SER A 262 -3.10 -15.42 15.44
C SER A 262 -3.82 -14.25 14.79
N THR A 263 -4.83 -13.70 15.46
CA THR A 263 -5.56 -12.51 14.97
C THR A 263 -4.67 -11.28 14.91
N ALA A 264 -3.54 -11.27 15.62
CA ALA A 264 -2.54 -10.22 15.63
C ALA A 264 -1.35 -10.50 14.68
N TRP A 265 -1.41 -11.54 13.85
CA TRP A 265 -0.32 -11.94 12.97
C TRP A 265 0.12 -10.84 12.01
N LEU A 266 -0.82 -10.20 11.30
CA LEU A 266 -0.49 -9.18 10.30
C LEU A 266 -0.20 -7.83 10.96
N THR A 267 1.05 -7.46 11.02
CA THR A 267 1.51 -6.21 11.64
C THR A 267 2.17 -5.25 10.67
N ASN A 268 2.72 -5.75 9.56
CA ASN A 268 3.45 -4.90 8.62
C ASN A 268 3.19 -5.28 7.14
N LYS A 269 3.52 -4.34 6.26
CA LYS A 269 3.30 -4.50 4.83
C LYS A 269 4.11 -5.64 4.21
N ALA A 270 5.31 -5.94 4.71
CA ALA A 270 6.14 -7.01 4.16
C ALA A 270 5.49 -8.40 4.29
N GLN A 271 4.75 -8.64 5.39
CA GLN A 271 3.98 -9.88 5.54
C GLN A 271 2.85 -9.97 4.52
N LEU A 272 2.20 -8.84 4.21
CA LEU A 272 1.14 -8.77 3.21
C LEU A 272 1.68 -9.00 1.79
N ASP A 273 2.82 -8.38 1.47
CA ASP A 273 3.49 -8.54 0.17
C ASP A 273 3.97 -9.99 -0.04
N GLU A 274 4.49 -10.62 1.02
CA GLU A 274 4.88 -12.04 0.97
C GLU A 274 3.67 -12.96 0.80
N LEU A 275 2.55 -12.67 1.48
CA LEU A 275 1.31 -13.42 1.30
C LEU A 275 0.81 -13.33 -0.15
N ALA A 276 0.84 -12.14 -0.75
CA ALA A 276 0.48 -11.95 -2.16
C ALA A 276 1.39 -12.76 -3.08
N ARG A 277 2.71 -12.76 -2.82
CA ARG A 277 3.69 -13.54 -3.58
C ARG A 277 3.43 -15.05 -3.47
N LYS A 278 3.15 -15.54 -2.26
CA LYS A 278 2.84 -16.96 -2.03
C LYS A 278 1.52 -17.37 -2.69
N ALA A 279 0.48 -16.56 -2.59
CA ALA A 279 -0.79 -16.83 -3.26
C ALA A 279 -0.61 -16.92 -4.79
N ARG A 280 0.15 -16.01 -5.38
CA ARG A 280 0.47 -16.07 -6.82
C ARG A 280 1.20 -17.36 -7.20
N GLU A 281 2.25 -17.71 -6.46
CA GLU A 281 3.02 -18.93 -6.65
C GLU A 281 2.11 -20.18 -6.62
N MET A 282 1.22 -20.25 -5.63
CA MET A 282 0.25 -21.35 -5.49
C MET A 282 -0.68 -21.45 -6.70
N PHE A 283 -1.27 -20.33 -7.13
CA PHE A 283 -2.22 -20.30 -8.25
C PHE A 283 -1.54 -20.63 -9.58
N GLU A 284 -0.32 -20.14 -9.82
CA GLU A 284 0.46 -20.45 -11.03
C GLU A 284 0.84 -21.92 -11.09
N ILE A 285 1.33 -22.51 -10.00
CA ILE A 285 1.65 -23.95 -9.92
C ILE A 285 0.40 -24.80 -10.18
N ALA A 286 -0.71 -24.44 -9.52
CA ALA A 286 -1.97 -25.14 -9.67
C ALA A 286 -2.51 -25.11 -11.11
N ALA A 287 -2.49 -23.93 -11.75
CA ALA A 287 -2.93 -23.77 -13.13
C ALA A 287 -2.10 -24.61 -14.13
N ILE A 288 -0.77 -24.71 -13.90
CA ILE A 288 0.14 -25.51 -14.73
C ILE A 288 -0.09 -27.00 -14.49
N ARG A 289 -0.22 -27.42 -13.23
CA ARG A 289 -0.33 -28.85 -12.84
C ARG A 289 -1.70 -29.43 -13.14
N TYR A 290 -2.76 -28.63 -13.00
CA TYR A 290 -4.16 -29.04 -13.18
C TYR A 290 -4.90 -28.13 -14.18
N PRO A 291 -4.48 -28.08 -15.45
CA PRO A 291 -5.04 -27.17 -16.43
C PRO A 291 -6.51 -27.47 -16.78
N GLN A 292 -7.01 -28.64 -16.42
CA GLN A 292 -8.38 -29.08 -16.63
C GLN A 292 -9.23 -29.08 -15.35
N SER A 293 -8.75 -28.42 -14.28
CA SER A 293 -9.56 -28.33 -13.07
C SER A 293 -10.83 -27.52 -13.34
N ALA A 294 -11.96 -28.06 -12.89
CA ALA A 294 -13.27 -27.45 -13.13
C ALA A 294 -13.56 -26.33 -12.12
N ARG A 295 -13.01 -26.44 -10.91
CA ARG A 295 -13.28 -25.51 -9.82
C ARG A 295 -12.12 -25.43 -8.83
N TRP A 296 -11.89 -24.21 -8.34
CA TRP A 296 -11.02 -23.94 -7.21
C TRP A 296 -11.85 -23.52 -6.01
N HIS A 297 -11.52 -24.02 -4.84
CA HIS A 297 -12.14 -23.64 -3.58
C HIS A 297 -11.14 -22.85 -2.75
N ILE A 298 -11.52 -21.68 -2.26
CA ILE A 298 -10.68 -20.86 -1.37
C ILE A 298 -11.33 -20.79 0.01
N LEU A 299 -10.65 -21.37 0.99
CA LEU A 299 -10.93 -21.21 2.41
C LEU A 299 -9.86 -20.31 3.03
N TYR A 300 -10.30 -19.29 3.71
CA TYR A 300 -9.40 -18.28 4.25
C TYR A 300 -9.70 -17.96 5.71
N ALA A 301 -8.75 -18.25 6.58
CA ALA A 301 -8.72 -17.83 7.97
C ALA A 301 -7.59 -16.81 8.16
N GLY A 302 -7.89 -15.53 7.91
CA GLY A 302 -6.88 -14.50 7.92
C GLY A 302 -7.44 -13.07 8.00
N PRO A 303 -6.58 -12.04 8.06
CA PRO A 303 -6.98 -10.65 8.13
C PRO A 303 -7.52 -10.15 6.79
N ALA A 304 -8.51 -9.25 6.83
CA ALA A 304 -9.22 -8.77 5.64
C ALA A 304 -8.33 -8.20 4.50
N PRO A 305 -7.25 -7.42 4.76
CA PRO A 305 -6.36 -6.99 3.68
C PRO A 305 -5.63 -8.14 3.00
N GLY A 306 -5.37 -9.25 3.71
CA GLY A 306 -4.82 -10.47 3.12
C GLY A 306 -5.77 -11.09 2.09
N ALA A 307 -7.07 -11.09 2.37
CA ALA A 307 -8.08 -11.54 1.42
C ALA A 307 -8.10 -10.68 0.13
N VAL A 308 -7.97 -9.36 0.26
CA VAL A 308 -7.87 -8.45 -0.90
C VAL A 308 -6.66 -8.79 -1.77
N VAL A 309 -5.47 -8.91 -1.17
CA VAL A 309 -4.25 -9.16 -1.96
C VAL A 309 -4.22 -10.56 -2.58
N ILE A 310 -4.84 -11.57 -1.95
CA ILE A 310 -5.02 -12.91 -2.54
C ILE A 310 -5.93 -12.80 -3.76
N GLY A 311 -7.06 -12.12 -3.66
CA GLY A 311 -7.97 -11.88 -4.78
C GLY A 311 -7.29 -11.23 -5.97
N GLN A 312 -6.37 -10.28 -5.73
CA GLN A 312 -5.59 -9.64 -6.79
C GLN A 312 -4.67 -10.60 -7.56
N GLN A 313 -4.32 -11.75 -6.98
CA GLN A 313 -3.46 -12.74 -7.65
C GLN A 313 -4.25 -13.73 -8.52
N LEU A 314 -5.56 -13.75 -8.44
CA LEU A 314 -6.41 -14.57 -9.31
C LEU A 314 -6.38 -14.00 -10.74
N ASN A 315 -5.66 -14.67 -11.63
CA ASN A 315 -5.57 -14.24 -13.04
C ASN A 315 -6.82 -14.68 -13.82
N PRO A 316 -7.65 -13.75 -14.31
CA PRO A 316 -8.91 -14.07 -15.00
C PRO A 316 -8.78 -15.02 -16.21
N THR A 317 -7.59 -15.10 -16.82
CA THR A 317 -7.35 -15.94 -17.99
C THR A 317 -6.80 -17.33 -17.66
N MET A 318 -6.46 -17.59 -16.39
CA MET A 318 -5.80 -18.84 -15.95
C MET A 318 -6.61 -19.64 -14.94
N ILE A 319 -7.59 -19.01 -14.30
CA ILE A 319 -8.40 -19.66 -13.27
C ILE A 319 -9.67 -20.28 -13.85
N PRO A 320 -10.15 -21.41 -13.31
CA PRO A 320 -11.52 -21.88 -13.51
C PRO A 320 -12.49 -21.06 -12.65
N VAL A 321 -13.70 -21.56 -12.44
CA VAL A 321 -14.61 -21.00 -11.43
C VAL A 321 -13.97 -21.11 -10.05
N VAL A 322 -13.92 -19.99 -9.29
CA VAL A 322 -13.37 -19.95 -7.93
C VAL A 322 -14.49 -19.75 -6.93
N GLN A 323 -14.74 -20.76 -6.10
CA GLN A 323 -15.73 -20.71 -5.03
C GLN A 323 -15.06 -20.23 -3.74
N CYS A 324 -15.50 -19.08 -3.22
CA CYS A 324 -15.12 -18.58 -1.90
C CYS A 324 -16.08 -19.08 -0.82
N TYR A 325 -15.61 -19.08 0.42
CA TYR A 325 -16.36 -19.57 1.57
C TYR A 325 -16.28 -18.59 2.73
N GLU A 326 -17.40 -18.51 3.51
CA GLU A 326 -17.46 -17.80 4.78
C GLU A 326 -17.62 -18.77 5.94
N PHE A 327 -16.93 -18.49 7.03
CA PHE A 327 -17.04 -19.30 8.23
C PHE A 327 -18.31 -18.98 9.01
N GLN A 328 -19.20 -19.97 9.10
CA GLN A 328 -20.42 -19.94 9.95
C GLN A 328 -20.41 -21.20 10.80
N ARG A 329 -20.05 -21.02 12.08
CA ARG A 329 -19.90 -22.16 13.01
C ARG A 329 -20.96 -23.22 12.81
N PRO A 330 -20.60 -24.50 12.68
CA PRO A 330 -19.26 -25.08 12.80
C PRO A 330 -18.58 -25.37 11.43
N ARG A 331 -18.98 -24.75 10.35
CA ARG A 331 -18.49 -25.05 9.00
C ARG A 331 -18.30 -23.78 8.16
N HIS A 332 -17.60 -23.94 7.06
CA HIS A 332 -17.54 -22.93 6.01
C HIS A 332 -18.70 -23.14 5.03
N ILE A 333 -19.39 -22.05 4.66
CA ILE A 333 -20.53 -22.05 3.76
C ILE A 333 -20.13 -21.37 2.46
N ALA A 334 -20.48 -21.96 1.33
CA ALA A 334 -20.26 -21.35 0.01
C ALA A 334 -20.90 -19.96 -0.06
N SER A 335 -20.14 -19.01 -0.60
CA SER A 335 -20.50 -17.62 -0.71
C SER A 335 -20.35 -17.13 -2.16
N ILE A 336 -19.41 -16.25 -2.45
CA ILE A 336 -19.18 -15.71 -3.78
C ILE A 336 -18.50 -16.75 -4.67
N ALA A 337 -19.06 -16.96 -5.88
CA ALA A 337 -18.44 -17.70 -6.96
C ALA A 337 -17.86 -16.71 -7.99
N ILE A 338 -16.57 -16.77 -8.22
CA ILE A 338 -15.84 -15.90 -9.16
C ILE A 338 -15.76 -16.64 -10.50
N GLU A 339 -16.40 -16.11 -11.52
CA GLU A 339 -16.36 -16.66 -12.87
C GLU A 339 -15.09 -16.18 -13.61
N PRO A 340 -14.48 -17.04 -14.47
CA PRO A 340 -13.42 -16.62 -15.38
C PRO A 340 -13.86 -15.40 -16.22
N HIS A 341 -12.94 -14.51 -16.53
CA HIS A 341 -13.19 -13.29 -17.31
C HIS A 341 -14.15 -12.26 -16.71
N ASP A 342 -14.54 -12.44 -15.45
CA ASP A 342 -15.45 -11.57 -14.73
C ASP A 342 -14.79 -10.31 -14.14
N SER A 343 -13.49 -10.10 -14.42
CA SER A 343 -12.77 -8.93 -13.89
C SER A 343 -13.24 -7.64 -14.57
N ALA A 344 -13.37 -6.57 -13.78
CA ALA A 344 -13.73 -5.24 -14.25
C ALA A 344 -12.81 -4.69 -15.37
N LEU A 345 -11.57 -5.20 -15.45
CA LEU A 345 -10.56 -4.79 -16.43
C LEU A 345 -10.61 -5.60 -17.74
N SER A 346 -11.28 -6.75 -17.80
CA SER A 346 -11.37 -7.55 -19.05
C SER A 346 -12.08 -6.78 -20.16
N ARG A 347 -13.06 -5.96 -19.82
CA ARG A 347 -13.79 -5.08 -20.76
C ARG A 347 -12.96 -3.89 -21.29
N TRP A 348 -11.82 -3.59 -20.69
CA TRP A 348 -10.93 -2.51 -21.13
C TRP A 348 -10.01 -2.93 -22.27
N THR A 349 -9.66 -4.20 -22.35
CA THR A 349 -8.82 -4.74 -23.43
C THR A 349 -9.60 -4.93 -24.73
N GLU A 350 -10.91 -5.04 -24.68
CA GLU A 350 -11.78 -5.21 -25.85
C GLU A 350 -12.16 -3.90 -26.57
N ARG A 351 -11.84 -2.73 -25.97
CA ARG A 351 -12.15 -1.39 -26.53
C ARG A 351 -10.94 -0.66 -27.13
N ARG A 352 -9.86 -1.36 -27.44
CA ARG A 352 -8.71 -0.79 -28.16
C ARG A 352 -8.58 -1.38 -29.55
#